data_146247da2c98d25bf56a321173fcda71
#
_entry.id   146247da2c98d25bf56a321173fcda71
#
_cell.length_a   1.000
_cell.length_b   1.000
_cell.length_c   1.000
_cell.angle_alpha   90.00
_cell.angle_beta   90.00
_cell.angle_gamma   90.00
#
_symmetry.space_group_name_H-M   'P 1'
#
loop_
_entity.id
_entity.type
_entity.pdbx_description
1 polymer ?
#
loop_
_entity_poly.entity_id
_entity_poly.type
_entity_poly.pdbx_seq_one_letter_code
_entity_poly.pdbx_strand_id
1 'polypeptide(L)'
;MGKMLSQVDVRTYWDFIEPGLREIKKEAKPEWRPEDIYSALASGIAELYVDIEQDPCESFIILQVKPSVFKPTQSLLIWVAYDKRENANGKYMEYIEHMAEQRGCNKVEFWTPWKGLADVLSHIGYETKQYIVEKEI
;
A
#
# COMPACT_ATOMS: atom_id res chain seq x y z
N MET A 1 -6.79 8.37 -18.26
CA MET A 1 -5.82 8.45 -17.17
C MET A 1 -6.48 8.02 -15.87
N GLY A 2 -5.80 7.20 -15.07
CA GLY A 2 -6.34 6.74 -13.78
C GLY A 2 -6.38 7.87 -12.75
N LYS A 3 -6.94 7.55 -11.59
CA LYS A 3 -6.97 8.48 -10.46
C LYS A 3 -5.56 8.78 -9.96
N MET A 4 -5.31 10.03 -9.63
CA MET A 4 -4.05 10.50 -9.06
C MET A 4 -4.15 10.55 -7.54
N LEU A 5 -3.03 10.29 -6.89
CA LEU A 5 -2.89 10.38 -5.44
C LEU A 5 -1.89 11.47 -5.10
N SER A 6 -2.01 12.02 -3.91
CA SER A 6 -1.10 13.05 -3.42
C SER A 6 -0.38 12.57 -2.18
N GLN A 7 0.93 12.78 -2.13
CA GLN A 7 1.71 12.50 -0.95
C GLN A 7 1.38 13.52 0.14
N VAL A 8 1.16 13.05 1.35
CA VAL A 8 0.76 13.90 2.47
C VAL A 8 1.57 13.54 3.73
N ASP A 9 1.57 14.47 4.67
CA ASP A 9 2.25 14.28 5.95
C ASP A 9 1.35 13.47 6.90
N VAL A 10 1.90 12.44 7.51
CA VAL A 10 1.18 11.59 8.44
C VAL A 10 0.62 12.36 9.63
N ARG A 11 1.34 13.39 10.08
CA ARG A 11 0.90 14.18 11.24
C ARG A 11 -0.40 14.91 10.97
N THR A 12 -0.57 15.38 9.73
CA THR A 12 -1.78 16.08 9.29
C THR A 12 -2.94 15.12 9.08
N TYR A 13 -2.66 13.90 8.62
CA TYR A 13 -3.69 12.94 8.20
C TYR A 13 -3.91 11.79 9.17
N TRP A 14 -3.23 11.79 10.30
CA TRP A 14 -3.30 10.66 11.24
C TRP A 14 -4.72 10.35 11.71
N ASP A 15 -5.51 11.38 12.05
CA ASP A 15 -6.88 11.18 12.51
C ASP A 15 -7.77 10.56 11.45
N PHE A 16 -7.40 10.73 10.20
CA PHE A 16 -8.09 10.12 9.08
C PHE A 16 -7.66 8.67 8.87
N ILE A 17 -6.36 8.39 8.87
CA ILE A 17 -5.87 7.05 8.52
C ILE A 17 -5.90 6.06 9.68
N GLU A 18 -5.78 6.51 10.91
CA GLU A 18 -5.73 5.61 12.07
C GLU A 18 -6.93 4.67 12.15
N PRO A 19 -8.18 5.12 11.98
CA PRO A 19 -9.32 4.21 12.00
C PRO A 19 -9.25 3.11 10.96
N GLY A 20 -8.78 3.43 9.75
CA GLY A 20 -8.60 2.45 8.68
C GLY A 20 -7.52 1.43 9.02
N LEU A 21 -6.42 1.87 9.62
CA LEU A 21 -5.36 0.97 10.07
C LEU A 21 -5.85 0.01 11.15
N ARG A 22 -6.65 0.50 12.09
CA ARG A 22 -7.22 -0.34 13.15
C ARG A 22 -8.21 -1.35 12.61
N GLU A 23 -8.98 -0.98 11.59
CA GLU A 23 -9.88 -1.88 10.90
C GLU A 23 -9.10 -3.01 10.22
N ILE A 24 -8.03 -2.69 9.51
CA ILE A 24 -7.15 -3.70 8.89
C ILE A 24 -6.54 -4.60 9.96
N LYS A 25 -6.07 -4.03 11.06
CA LYS A 25 -5.47 -4.78 12.16
C LYS A 25 -6.45 -5.79 12.74
N LYS A 26 -7.71 -5.40 12.88
CA LYS A 26 -8.77 -6.27 13.40
C LYS A 26 -9.10 -7.41 12.44
N GLU A 27 -9.19 -7.13 11.15
CA GLU A 27 -9.64 -8.10 10.15
C GLU A 27 -8.53 -9.04 9.69
N ALA A 28 -7.37 -8.48 9.36
CA ALA A 28 -6.27 -9.22 8.73
C ALA A 28 -5.17 -9.62 9.72
N LYS A 29 -5.17 -9.02 10.93
CA LYS A 29 -4.21 -9.31 11.99
C LYS A 29 -2.75 -9.27 11.54
N PRO A 30 -2.31 -8.19 10.85
CA PRO A 30 -0.91 -8.06 10.49
C PRO A 30 -0.05 -7.91 11.76
N GLU A 31 1.25 -8.11 11.62
CA GLU A 31 2.18 -7.99 12.74
C GLU A 31 2.37 -6.53 13.20
N TRP A 32 2.27 -5.57 12.27
CA TRP A 32 2.44 -4.16 12.61
C TRP A 32 1.29 -3.63 13.47
N ARG A 33 1.60 -2.66 14.30
CA ARG A 33 0.60 -1.86 15.02
C ARG A 33 0.42 -0.54 14.30
N PRO A 34 -0.71 0.16 14.46
CA PRO A 34 -0.86 1.51 13.88
C PRO A 34 0.29 2.44 14.25
N GLU A 35 0.81 2.35 15.46
CA GLU A 35 1.95 3.15 15.92
C GLU A 35 3.23 2.86 15.13
N ASP A 36 3.42 1.63 14.69
CA ASP A 36 4.58 1.25 13.85
C ASP A 36 4.47 1.90 12.47
N ILE A 37 3.27 1.95 11.91
CA ILE A 37 3.00 2.63 10.65
C ILE A 37 3.26 4.12 10.79
N TYR A 38 2.76 4.74 11.86
CA TYR A 38 3.02 6.16 12.12
C TYR A 38 4.52 6.45 12.15
N SER A 39 5.27 5.65 12.89
CA SER A 39 6.72 5.81 13.03
C SER A 39 7.44 5.71 11.70
N ALA A 40 7.08 4.73 10.86
CA ALA A 40 7.67 4.54 9.55
C ALA A 40 7.39 5.74 8.63
N LEU A 41 6.18 6.27 8.68
CA LEU A 41 5.80 7.43 7.88
C LEU A 41 6.49 8.71 8.38
N ALA A 42 6.52 8.91 9.69
CA ALA A 42 7.15 10.10 10.27
C ALA A 42 8.66 10.14 10.03
N SER A 43 9.31 8.99 9.97
CA SER A 43 10.76 8.89 9.75
C SER A 43 11.15 8.87 8.27
N GLY A 44 10.19 8.78 7.35
CA GLY A 44 10.47 8.74 5.92
C GLY A 44 10.80 7.34 5.37
N ILE A 45 10.71 6.29 6.19
CA ILE A 45 10.90 4.91 5.73
C ILE A 45 9.79 4.52 4.77
N ALA A 46 8.57 5.02 5.02
CA ALA A 46 7.42 4.80 4.17
C ALA A 46 6.79 6.14 3.78
N GLU A 47 5.94 6.12 2.78
CA GLU A 47 5.26 7.31 2.26
C GLU A 47 3.77 7.07 2.23
N LEU A 48 3.00 8.12 2.57
CA LEU A 48 1.54 8.09 2.61
C LEU A 48 0.98 8.86 1.42
N TYR A 49 0.04 8.24 0.70
CA TYR A 49 -0.66 8.86 -0.42
C TYR A 49 -2.16 8.75 -0.21
N VAL A 50 -2.86 9.84 -0.50
CA VAL A 50 -4.32 9.92 -0.38
C VAL A 50 -4.89 10.56 -1.64
N ASP A 51 -6.17 10.33 -1.89
CA ASP A 51 -6.92 11.03 -2.93
C ASP A 51 -7.55 12.27 -2.30
N ILE A 52 -6.85 13.40 -2.40
CA ILE A 52 -7.30 14.66 -1.78
C ILE A 52 -8.53 15.25 -2.44
N GLU A 53 -8.89 14.77 -3.63
CA GLU A 53 -10.11 15.22 -4.31
C GLU A 53 -11.38 14.56 -3.76
N GLN A 54 -11.22 13.46 -3.00
CA GLN A 54 -12.34 12.87 -2.29
C GLN A 54 -12.71 13.71 -1.07
N ASP A 55 -14.01 13.92 -0.87
CA ASP A 55 -14.51 14.62 0.31
C ASP A 55 -15.73 13.86 0.84
N PRO A 56 -15.66 13.18 2.00
CA PRO A 56 -14.44 12.97 2.77
C PRO A 56 -13.48 12.01 2.09
N CYS A 57 -12.21 12.13 2.42
CA CYS A 57 -11.21 11.21 1.94
C CYS A 57 -11.41 9.83 2.61
N GLU A 58 -11.54 8.78 1.81
CA GLU A 58 -11.87 7.44 2.31
C GLU A 58 -10.87 6.37 1.90
N SER A 59 -9.83 6.75 1.19
CA SER A 59 -8.83 5.81 0.71
C SER A 59 -7.41 6.34 0.90
N PHE A 60 -6.50 5.43 1.21
CA PHE A 60 -5.09 5.77 1.26
C PHE A 60 -4.24 4.55 0.90
N ILE A 61 -3.02 4.82 0.49
CA ILE A 61 -1.99 3.78 0.35
C ILE A 61 -0.73 4.21 1.09
N ILE A 62 -0.01 3.22 1.58
CA ILE A 62 1.29 3.41 2.22
C ILE A 62 2.27 2.53 1.47
N LEU A 63 3.34 3.13 0.99
CA LEU A 63 4.30 2.42 0.15
C LEU A 63 5.73 2.65 0.60
N GLN A 64 6.61 1.78 0.13
CA GLN A 64 8.05 1.85 0.34
C GLN A 64 8.76 1.55 -0.96
N VAL A 65 9.89 2.21 -1.20
CA VAL A 65 10.83 1.76 -2.23
C VAL A 65 11.76 0.76 -1.58
N LYS A 66 11.79 -0.45 -2.09
CA LYS A 66 12.51 -1.57 -1.50
C LYS A 66 13.60 -2.07 -2.45
N PRO A 67 14.88 -2.05 -2.02
CA PRO A 67 15.95 -2.62 -2.86
C PRO A 67 15.84 -4.13 -2.92
N SER A 68 16.23 -4.70 -4.05
CA SER A 68 16.34 -6.15 -4.17
C SER A 68 17.58 -6.65 -3.43
N VAL A 69 17.47 -7.80 -2.77
CA VAL A 69 18.59 -8.45 -2.10
C VAL A 69 19.55 -9.07 -3.12
N PHE A 70 19.03 -9.48 -4.28
CA PHE A 70 19.77 -10.29 -5.23
C PHE A 70 20.22 -9.54 -6.50
N LYS A 71 19.62 -8.38 -6.78
CA LYS A 71 19.83 -7.63 -8.03
C LYS A 71 20.00 -6.15 -7.73
N PRO A 72 20.70 -5.38 -8.59
CA PRO A 72 20.80 -3.92 -8.42
C PRO A 72 19.53 -3.21 -8.90
N THR A 73 18.37 -3.69 -8.45
CA THR A 73 17.06 -3.17 -8.83
C THR A 73 16.25 -2.85 -7.58
N GLN A 74 15.16 -2.13 -7.74
CA GLN A 74 14.25 -1.77 -6.66
C GLN A 74 12.82 -2.09 -7.04
N SER A 75 12.00 -2.30 -6.01
CA SER A 75 10.55 -2.49 -6.15
C SER A 75 9.81 -1.38 -5.45
N LEU A 76 8.64 -1.03 -5.97
CA LEU A 76 7.68 -0.21 -5.23
C LEU A 76 6.76 -1.17 -4.51
N LEU A 77 6.86 -1.22 -3.18
CA LEU A 77 6.03 -2.08 -2.34
C LEU A 77 4.82 -1.30 -1.84
N ILE A 78 3.63 -1.74 -2.22
CA ILE A 78 2.39 -1.25 -1.62
C ILE A 78 2.20 -2.05 -0.33
N TRP A 79 2.57 -1.42 0.77
CA TRP A 79 2.61 -2.06 2.09
C TRP A 79 1.22 -2.13 2.73
N VAL A 80 0.46 -1.02 2.64
CA VAL A 80 -0.91 -0.95 3.14
C VAL A 80 -1.76 -0.26 2.09
N ALA A 81 -2.92 -0.83 1.79
CA ALA A 81 -3.90 -0.21 0.91
C ALA A 81 -5.26 -0.30 1.59
N TYR A 82 -5.96 0.81 1.66
CA TYR A 82 -7.27 0.89 2.30
C TYR A 82 -8.22 1.71 1.44
N ASP A 83 -9.42 1.19 1.22
CA ASP A 83 -10.51 1.95 0.60
C ASP A 83 -11.81 1.57 1.29
N LYS A 84 -12.38 2.51 2.04
CA LYS A 84 -13.60 2.32 2.79
C LYS A 84 -14.80 1.98 1.87
N ARG A 85 -14.76 2.44 0.62
CA ARG A 85 -15.85 2.21 -0.33
C ARG A 85 -15.76 0.86 -1.03
N GLU A 86 -14.73 0.09 -0.75
CA GLU A 86 -14.47 -1.24 -1.36
C GLU A 86 -14.46 -1.21 -2.89
N ASN A 87 -14.12 -0.07 -3.46
CA ASN A 87 -14.25 0.21 -4.89
C ASN A 87 -12.89 0.51 -5.53
N ALA A 88 -11.82 0.19 -4.85
CA ALA A 88 -10.47 0.56 -5.26
C ALA A 88 -9.92 -0.23 -6.43
N ASN A 89 -10.63 -1.22 -6.90
CA ASN A 89 -10.23 -2.24 -7.86
C ASN A 89 -9.43 -1.70 -9.06
N GLY A 90 -8.17 -1.42 -8.83
CA GLY A 90 -7.27 -1.02 -9.89
C GLY A 90 -7.37 0.43 -10.36
N LYS A 91 -8.22 1.25 -9.78
CA LYS A 91 -8.39 2.63 -10.27
C LYS A 91 -7.18 3.53 -10.06
N TYR A 92 -6.29 3.18 -9.13
CA TYR A 92 -5.04 3.91 -8.90
C TYR A 92 -3.83 3.23 -9.52
N MET A 93 -4.00 2.06 -10.12
CA MET A 93 -2.87 1.24 -10.54
C MET A 93 -2.03 1.90 -11.62
N GLU A 94 -2.66 2.56 -12.57
CA GLU A 94 -1.95 3.27 -13.61
C GLU A 94 -1.01 4.33 -13.03
N TYR A 95 -1.51 5.08 -12.04
CA TYR A 95 -0.72 6.08 -11.35
C TYR A 95 0.42 5.44 -10.54
N ILE A 96 0.14 4.35 -9.84
CA ILE A 96 1.14 3.63 -9.03
C ILE A 96 2.26 3.09 -9.93
N GLU A 97 1.92 2.51 -11.07
CA GLU A 97 2.90 1.97 -12.01
C GLU A 97 3.75 3.08 -12.62
N HIS A 98 3.14 4.20 -12.95
CA HIS A 98 3.87 5.36 -13.44
C HIS A 98 4.84 5.91 -12.37
N MET A 99 4.41 5.97 -11.13
CA MET A 99 5.25 6.40 -10.01
C MET A 99 6.44 5.45 -9.81
N ALA A 100 6.21 4.15 -9.92
CA ALA A 100 7.27 3.15 -9.82
C ALA A 100 8.32 3.36 -10.91
N GLU A 101 7.86 3.57 -12.14
CA GLU A 101 8.73 3.82 -13.29
C GLU A 101 9.58 5.08 -13.08
N GLN A 102 8.96 6.16 -12.61
CA GLN A 102 9.66 7.42 -12.36
C GLN A 102 10.72 7.30 -11.26
N ARG A 103 10.54 6.39 -10.32
CA ARG A 103 11.49 6.17 -9.23
C ARG A 103 12.55 5.12 -9.54
N GLY A 104 12.59 4.65 -10.77
CA GLY A 104 13.57 3.65 -11.18
C GLY A 104 13.27 2.26 -10.62
N CYS A 105 12.04 2.00 -10.22
CA CYS A 105 11.62 0.68 -9.79
C CYS A 105 11.28 -0.16 -11.00
N ASN A 106 11.69 -1.43 -10.99
CA ASN A 106 11.42 -2.33 -12.09
C ASN A 106 10.18 -3.19 -11.88
N LYS A 107 9.55 -3.10 -10.72
CA LYS A 107 8.30 -3.81 -10.44
C LYS A 107 7.52 -3.15 -9.30
N VAL A 108 6.25 -3.51 -9.22
CA VAL A 108 5.35 -3.15 -8.12
C VAL A 108 4.99 -4.42 -7.39
N GLU A 109 5.07 -4.41 -6.07
CA GLU A 109 4.70 -5.53 -5.22
C GLU A 109 3.55 -5.15 -4.30
N PHE A 110 2.68 -6.10 -4.03
CA PHE A 110 1.65 -6.00 -2.99
C PHE A 110 1.87 -7.13 -1.99
N TRP A 111 1.85 -6.78 -0.72
CA TRP A 111 1.84 -7.78 0.35
C TRP A 111 0.46 -7.72 0.99
N THR A 112 -0.36 -8.73 0.71
CA THR A 112 -1.73 -8.74 1.19
C THR A 112 -2.10 -10.11 1.76
N PRO A 113 -2.84 -10.16 2.88
CA PRO A 113 -3.39 -11.41 3.38
C PRO A 113 -4.67 -11.81 2.65
N TRP A 114 -5.22 -10.94 1.79
CA TRP A 114 -6.49 -11.18 1.13
C TRP A 114 -6.33 -11.73 -0.27
N LYS A 115 -6.75 -12.99 -0.42
CA LYS A 115 -6.75 -13.66 -1.73
C LYS A 115 -7.59 -12.89 -2.77
N GLY A 116 -8.67 -12.26 -2.33
CA GLY A 116 -9.53 -11.49 -3.23
C GLY A 116 -8.79 -10.36 -3.94
N LEU A 117 -7.90 -9.66 -3.24
CA LEU A 117 -7.08 -8.63 -3.89
C LEU A 117 -6.10 -9.24 -4.89
N ALA A 118 -5.45 -10.36 -4.51
CA ALA A 118 -4.54 -11.05 -5.42
C ALA A 118 -5.26 -11.51 -6.69
N ASP A 119 -6.49 -12.00 -6.55
CA ASP A 119 -7.30 -12.44 -7.68
C ASP A 119 -7.65 -11.26 -8.61
N VAL A 120 -8.02 -10.11 -8.05
CA VAL A 120 -8.30 -8.90 -8.84
C VAL A 120 -7.03 -8.46 -9.58
N LEU A 121 -5.91 -8.41 -8.89
CA LEU A 121 -4.64 -7.99 -9.48
C LEU A 121 -4.17 -8.95 -10.58
N SER A 122 -4.49 -10.24 -10.48
CA SER A 122 -4.11 -11.22 -11.51
C SER A 122 -4.72 -10.90 -12.86
N HIS A 123 -5.87 -10.24 -12.89
CA HIS A 123 -6.53 -9.85 -14.15
C HIS A 123 -5.85 -8.66 -14.85
N ILE A 124 -4.96 -7.97 -14.18
CA ILE A 124 -4.24 -6.81 -14.73
C ILE A 124 -2.73 -7.01 -14.77
N GLY A 125 -2.28 -8.26 -14.82
CA GLY A 125 -0.89 -8.61 -15.08
C GLY A 125 -0.05 -8.90 -13.85
N TYR A 126 -0.63 -8.93 -12.66
CA TYR A 126 0.12 -9.27 -11.43
C TYR A 126 0.09 -10.79 -11.21
N GLU A 127 1.20 -11.33 -10.73
CA GLU A 127 1.33 -12.75 -10.43
C GLU A 127 1.64 -12.95 -8.94
N THR A 128 1.03 -13.96 -8.34
CA THR A 128 1.39 -14.37 -6.98
C THR A 128 2.70 -15.16 -7.05
N LYS A 129 3.74 -14.64 -6.42
CA LYS A 129 5.09 -15.23 -6.50
C LYS A 129 5.49 -16.02 -5.28
N GLN A 130 4.82 -15.83 -4.13
CA GLN A 130 5.32 -16.35 -2.88
C GLN A 130 4.18 -16.59 -1.89
N TYR A 131 4.33 -17.67 -1.12
CA TYR A 131 3.47 -17.95 0.02
C TYR A 131 4.31 -17.87 1.29
N ILE A 132 3.75 -17.29 2.34
CA ILE A 132 4.37 -17.28 3.66
C ILE A 132 3.64 -18.31 4.49
N VAL A 133 4.37 -19.30 5.00
CA VAL A 133 3.83 -20.36 5.84
C VAL A 133 4.56 -20.29 7.18
N GLU A 134 3.79 -20.12 8.24
CA GLU A 134 4.37 -19.91 9.57
C GLU A 134 3.62 -20.64 10.65
N LYS A 135 4.28 -20.87 11.76
CA LYS A 135 3.70 -21.43 12.96
C LYS A 135 4.31 -20.71 14.16
N GLU A 136 3.47 -20.27 15.05
CA GLU A 136 3.95 -19.72 16.33
C GLU A 136 4.44 -20.87 17.22
N ILE A 137 5.55 -20.62 17.89
CA ILE A 137 6.16 -21.62 18.77
C ILE A 137 5.88 -21.27 20.23
#